data_8052047dace5a7ad892e5a62bee525f4
#
_entry.id   8052047dace5a7ad892e5a62bee525f4
#
_cell.length_a   1.000
_cell.length_b   1.000
_cell.length_c   1.000
_cell.angle_alpha   90.00
_cell.angle_beta   90.00
_cell.angle_gamma   90.00
#
_symmetry.space_group_name_H-M   'P 1'
#
loop_
_entity.id
_entity.type
_entity.pdbx_description
1 polymer ?
#
loop_
_entity_poly.entity_id
_entity_poly.type
_entity_poly.pdbx_seq_one_letter_code
_entity_poly.pdbx_strand_id
1 'polypeptide(L)'
;MQNLNFLCLTIISISLIHNNSILVQALTSASDIAALKAFKASIKPSSITPWSCLASWNFTTDPCSLPRRTSFICGLTCTQDSTRINQITLDSAGYTGTLTPLISQLTQLTTLDLAENNLFGPIPSSISSLSNLQTLTLRSNSFSGTIPSSITTFKSLQALDLAHNSLSGYLPNSMNSLTTLRRLDLSFNKLTGSIPKLPPNLLELAIKANSLSGPLQKQSFEGMKQLEVVELSENALTGTVESWFFLLPSLQQVDLANNTFTGVQISRPLAAREGSSNSNLVALNLGFNRIRGYAPANLGAYPALSFLSIRYNALRGAIPLEYGQIKSMKRLFLDGNFFVGKPPVGLVEAGTAVSGSLGDNCLQACPGSSQLCSPAQKPSSVCKQAYRGRPTP
;
A
#
# COMPACT_ATOMS: atom_id res chain seq x y z
N MET A 1 22.50 -77.75 66.68
CA MET A 1 22.15 -76.53 67.44
C MET A 1 21.77 -75.49 66.46
N GLN A 2 20.49 -75.07 66.52
CA GLN A 2 19.66 -74.36 65.62
C GLN A 2 20.20 -72.98 65.31
N ASN A 3 20.18 -72.60 64.02
CA ASN A 3 20.18 -71.23 63.59
C ASN A 3 18.89 -70.92 62.78
N LEU A 4 18.11 -70.12 63.39
CA LEU A 4 16.80 -69.64 62.86
C LEU A 4 17.09 -68.43 61.99
N ASN A 5 16.96 -68.59 60.66
CA ASN A 5 17.02 -67.50 59.73
C ASN A 5 15.68 -66.74 59.77
N PHE A 6 15.70 -65.53 60.30
CA PHE A 6 14.61 -64.55 60.18
C PHE A 6 14.69 -63.91 58.79
N LEU A 7 13.83 -64.33 57.92
CA LEU A 7 13.60 -63.69 56.61
C LEU A 7 12.77 -62.44 56.85
N CYS A 8 13.44 -61.33 56.84
CA CYS A 8 12.77 -60.02 56.90
C CYS A 8 12.20 -59.68 55.50
N LEU A 9 10.95 -59.97 55.32
CA LEU A 9 10.19 -59.54 54.14
C LEU A 9 9.93 -58.04 54.26
N THR A 10 10.78 -57.22 53.69
CA THR A 10 10.51 -55.80 53.42
C THR A 10 9.54 -55.73 52.26
N ILE A 11 8.28 -55.53 52.55
CA ILE A 11 7.28 -55.14 51.56
C ILE A 11 7.65 -53.75 51.13
N ILE A 12 8.34 -53.63 49.98
CA ILE A 12 8.49 -52.38 49.28
C ILE A 12 7.11 -52.07 48.64
N SER A 13 6.30 -51.31 49.33
CA SER A 13 5.14 -50.66 48.75
C SER A 13 5.66 -49.67 47.72
N ILE A 14 5.77 -50.10 46.50
CA ILE A 14 5.96 -49.18 45.36
C ILE A 14 4.64 -48.46 45.23
N SER A 15 4.55 -47.31 45.89
CA SER A 15 3.53 -46.31 45.58
C SER A 15 3.76 -45.86 44.18
N LEU A 16 3.07 -46.47 43.23
CA LEU A 16 2.82 -45.92 41.91
C LEU A 16 2.12 -44.61 42.09
N ILE A 17 2.90 -43.54 42.31
CA ILE A 17 2.43 -42.21 42.10
C ILE A 17 2.12 -42.14 40.61
N HIS A 18 0.91 -42.44 40.24
CA HIS A 18 0.34 -42.02 38.97
C HIS A 18 0.46 -40.48 39.01
N ASN A 19 1.52 -39.97 38.45
CA ASN A 19 1.51 -38.58 37.96
C ASN A 19 0.43 -38.55 36.90
N ASN A 20 -0.83 -38.47 37.30
CA ASN A 20 -1.84 -37.86 36.51
C ASN A 20 -1.45 -36.40 36.38
N SER A 21 -0.50 -36.13 35.48
CA SER A 21 -0.41 -34.83 34.86
C SER A 21 -1.81 -34.66 34.21
N ILE A 22 -2.71 -34.06 34.97
CA ILE A 22 -3.90 -33.47 34.39
C ILE A 22 -3.30 -32.47 33.43
N LEU A 23 -3.17 -32.88 32.17
CA LEU A 23 -2.95 -31.95 31.07
C LEU A 23 -4.16 -31.02 31.17
N VAL A 24 -3.98 -29.92 31.90
CA VAL A 24 -4.93 -28.82 31.87
C VAL A 24 -4.89 -28.40 30.43
N GLN A 25 -5.84 -28.91 29.65
CA GLN A 25 -5.98 -28.54 28.26
C GLN A 25 -6.31 -27.03 28.30
N ALA A 26 -5.34 -26.21 27.87
CA ALA A 26 -5.54 -24.78 27.81
C ALA A 26 -6.78 -24.53 26.95
N LEU A 27 -7.77 -23.89 27.53
CA LEU A 27 -9.02 -23.57 26.84
C LEU A 27 -8.94 -22.16 26.28
N THR A 28 -9.43 -22.00 25.07
CA THR A 28 -9.56 -20.67 24.46
C THR A 28 -10.41 -19.79 25.37
N SER A 29 -9.96 -18.55 25.59
CA SER A 29 -10.67 -17.55 26.39
C SER A 29 -12.15 -17.45 25.99
N ALA A 30 -13.03 -17.43 26.95
CA ALA A 30 -14.47 -17.28 26.71
C ALA A 30 -14.79 -15.98 25.95
N SER A 31 -14.04 -14.90 26.18
CA SER A 31 -14.21 -13.64 25.44
C SER A 31 -13.86 -13.82 23.96
N ASP A 32 -12.81 -14.58 23.65
CA ASP A 32 -12.42 -14.82 22.26
C ASP A 32 -13.47 -15.68 21.54
N ILE A 33 -13.96 -16.73 22.20
CA ILE A 33 -15.05 -17.57 21.65
C ILE A 33 -16.32 -16.72 21.42
N ALA A 34 -16.67 -15.84 22.35
CA ALA A 34 -17.82 -14.96 22.21
C ALA A 34 -17.66 -14.00 21.03
N ALA A 35 -16.46 -13.41 20.85
CA ALA A 35 -16.16 -12.54 19.72
C ALA A 35 -16.25 -13.26 18.39
N LEU A 36 -15.69 -14.47 18.28
CA LEU A 36 -15.76 -15.30 17.07
C LEU A 36 -17.20 -15.71 16.73
N LYS A 37 -17.99 -16.12 17.74
CA LYS A 37 -19.42 -16.43 17.56
C LYS A 37 -20.19 -15.21 17.07
N ALA A 38 -19.95 -14.04 17.66
CA ALA A 38 -20.59 -12.79 17.28
C ALA A 38 -20.20 -12.40 15.84
N PHE A 39 -18.93 -12.57 15.47
CA PHE A 39 -18.49 -12.32 14.11
C PHE A 39 -19.19 -13.26 13.12
N LYS A 40 -19.18 -14.57 13.36
CA LYS A 40 -19.89 -15.52 12.51
C LYS A 40 -21.38 -15.21 12.41
N ALA A 41 -22.02 -14.81 13.51
CA ALA A 41 -23.44 -14.44 13.54
C ALA A 41 -23.73 -13.13 12.76
N SER A 42 -22.74 -12.26 12.56
CA SER A 42 -22.89 -11.04 11.75
C SER A 42 -22.80 -11.30 10.24
N ILE A 43 -22.44 -12.51 9.84
CA ILE A 43 -22.36 -12.96 8.44
C ILE A 43 -23.68 -13.64 8.03
N LYS A 44 -24.18 -13.28 6.87
CA LYS A 44 -25.40 -13.89 6.32
C LYS A 44 -25.20 -15.40 6.11
N PRO A 45 -26.02 -16.27 6.72
CA PRO A 45 -25.85 -17.71 6.61
C PRO A 45 -25.82 -18.23 5.15
N SER A 46 -26.57 -17.60 4.25
CA SER A 46 -26.61 -17.93 2.82
C SER A 46 -25.28 -17.69 2.08
N SER A 47 -24.38 -16.89 2.66
CA SER A 47 -23.05 -16.65 2.09
C SER A 47 -21.97 -17.55 2.67
N ILE A 48 -22.30 -18.39 3.65
CA ILE A 48 -21.37 -19.38 4.22
C ILE A 48 -21.55 -20.69 3.47
N THR A 49 -20.69 -20.92 2.50
CA THR A 49 -20.74 -22.18 1.72
C THR A 49 -20.18 -23.36 2.51
N PRO A 50 -20.59 -24.60 2.26
CA PRO A 50 -20.17 -25.75 3.07
C PRO A 50 -18.68 -26.00 3.19
N TRP A 51 -17.89 -25.52 2.21
CA TRP A 51 -16.44 -25.72 2.15
C TRP A 51 -15.62 -24.49 2.53
N SER A 52 -16.30 -23.44 2.96
CA SER A 52 -15.66 -22.18 3.34
C SER A 52 -15.12 -22.18 4.77
N CYS A 53 -14.18 -21.32 5.07
CA CYS A 53 -13.58 -21.20 6.41
C CYS A 53 -14.63 -21.06 7.50
N LEU A 54 -15.57 -20.14 7.37
CA LEU A 54 -16.61 -19.92 8.39
C LEU A 54 -17.55 -21.11 8.59
N ALA A 55 -17.68 -22.01 7.62
CA ALA A 55 -18.43 -23.26 7.81
C ALA A 55 -17.79 -24.12 8.90
N SER A 56 -16.46 -24.16 8.97
CA SER A 56 -15.71 -24.95 9.98
C SER A 56 -15.84 -24.39 11.41
N TRP A 57 -16.29 -23.14 11.58
CA TRP A 57 -16.42 -22.50 12.89
C TRP A 57 -17.69 -22.97 13.63
N ASN A 58 -17.73 -24.23 14.05
CA ASN A 58 -18.88 -24.80 14.75
C ASN A 58 -18.84 -24.67 16.27
N PHE A 59 -17.64 -24.37 16.84
CA PHE A 59 -17.38 -24.18 18.27
C PHE A 59 -17.83 -25.36 19.17
N THR A 60 -18.01 -26.56 18.62
CA THR A 60 -18.25 -27.78 19.38
C THR A 60 -16.98 -28.31 20.00
N THR A 61 -15.84 -27.94 19.40
CA THR A 61 -14.48 -28.16 19.90
C THR A 61 -13.83 -26.82 20.19
N ASP A 62 -12.91 -26.81 21.12
CA ASP A 62 -12.14 -25.58 21.46
C ASP A 62 -11.28 -25.15 20.26
N PRO A 63 -11.34 -23.90 19.80
CA PRO A 63 -10.59 -23.43 18.65
C PRO A 63 -9.06 -23.57 18.75
N CYS A 64 -8.52 -23.51 19.96
CA CYS A 64 -7.09 -23.59 20.22
C CYS A 64 -6.65 -24.95 20.79
N SER A 65 -7.53 -25.94 20.88
CA SER A 65 -7.20 -27.25 21.45
C SER A 65 -6.04 -27.96 20.72
N LEU A 66 -5.23 -28.68 21.48
CA LEU A 66 -4.12 -29.54 20.98
C LEU A 66 -4.45 -31.00 21.30
N PRO A 67 -4.03 -31.97 20.47
CA PRO A 67 -3.41 -31.80 19.15
C PRO A 67 -4.42 -31.46 18.07
N ARG A 68 -4.06 -30.58 17.14
CA ARG A 68 -4.90 -30.12 16.02
C ARG A 68 -5.18 -31.21 14.97
N ARG A 69 -5.37 -32.48 15.36
CA ARG A 69 -5.42 -33.60 14.43
C ARG A 69 -6.79 -33.84 13.76
N THR A 70 -7.85 -33.25 14.26
CA THR A 70 -9.21 -33.61 13.76
C THR A 70 -10.18 -32.46 13.52
N SER A 71 -9.85 -31.25 13.96
CA SER A 71 -10.70 -30.07 13.72
C SER A 71 -9.85 -28.86 13.36
N PHE A 72 -9.37 -28.84 12.12
CA PHE A 72 -8.78 -27.63 11.57
C PHE A 72 -9.87 -26.57 11.45
N ILE A 73 -9.87 -25.61 12.35
CA ILE A 73 -10.69 -24.41 12.22
C ILE A 73 -9.96 -23.47 11.28
N CYS A 74 -10.43 -23.42 10.04
CA CYS A 74 -9.86 -22.62 8.99
C CYS A 74 -9.76 -21.16 9.40
N GLY A 75 -8.62 -20.54 9.07
CA GLY A 75 -8.43 -19.10 9.22
C GLY A 75 -8.16 -18.62 10.65
N LEU A 76 -8.07 -19.50 11.65
CA LEU A 76 -7.71 -19.13 13.02
C LEU A 76 -6.32 -19.65 13.40
N THR A 77 -5.54 -18.79 14.06
CA THR A 77 -4.29 -19.14 14.71
C THR A 77 -4.35 -18.69 16.16
N CYS A 78 -3.73 -19.45 17.05
CA CYS A 78 -3.73 -19.18 18.47
C CYS A 78 -2.34 -18.82 18.98
N THR A 79 -2.29 -18.16 20.14
CA THR A 79 -1.06 -17.92 20.90
C THR A 79 -0.36 -19.21 21.25
N GLN A 80 0.92 -19.15 21.59
CA GLN A 80 1.75 -20.33 21.85
C GLN A 80 1.20 -21.16 23.03
N ASP A 81 0.61 -20.51 24.01
CA ASP A 81 -0.03 -21.17 25.17
C ASP A 81 -1.43 -21.72 24.85
N SER A 82 -1.90 -21.59 23.61
CA SER A 82 -3.18 -22.07 23.11
C SER A 82 -4.42 -21.53 23.87
N THR A 83 -4.30 -20.34 24.47
CA THR A 83 -5.40 -19.72 25.24
C THR A 83 -6.11 -18.58 24.55
N ARG A 84 -5.50 -17.96 23.54
CA ARG A 84 -6.04 -16.77 22.87
C ARG A 84 -5.91 -16.89 21.33
N ILE A 85 -6.82 -16.23 20.64
CA ILE A 85 -6.73 -16.06 19.19
C ILE A 85 -5.76 -14.91 18.89
N ASN A 86 -4.74 -15.18 18.07
CA ASN A 86 -3.77 -14.16 17.63
C ASN A 86 -3.84 -13.81 16.14
N GLN A 87 -4.46 -14.66 15.30
CA GLN A 87 -4.67 -14.32 13.88
C GLN A 87 -6.03 -14.81 13.40
N ILE A 88 -6.65 -13.98 12.57
CA ILE A 88 -7.82 -14.33 11.75
C ILE A 88 -7.45 -14.01 10.30
N THR A 89 -7.50 -15.01 9.44
CA THR A 89 -7.33 -14.88 7.99
C THR A 89 -8.43 -15.69 7.31
N LEU A 90 -9.42 -15.02 6.76
CA LEU A 90 -10.52 -15.69 6.04
C LEU A 90 -10.16 -15.92 4.57
N ASP A 91 -10.76 -16.94 4.01
CA ASP A 91 -10.77 -17.19 2.59
C ASP A 91 -11.69 -16.19 1.84
N SER A 92 -11.49 -16.06 0.54
CA SER A 92 -12.30 -15.22 -0.36
C SER A 92 -13.58 -15.94 -0.81
N ALA A 93 -14.37 -16.43 0.15
CA ALA A 93 -15.57 -17.21 -0.14
C ALA A 93 -16.82 -16.36 -0.44
N GLY A 94 -16.68 -15.02 -0.47
CA GLY A 94 -17.78 -14.10 -0.75
C GLY A 94 -18.70 -13.85 0.46
N TYR A 95 -18.17 -13.94 1.67
CA TYR A 95 -18.93 -13.67 2.90
C TYR A 95 -19.62 -12.32 2.88
N THR A 96 -20.92 -12.30 3.09
CA THR A 96 -21.74 -11.09 3.15
C THR A 96 -22.17 -10.83 4.58
N GLY A 97 -21.86 -9.66 5.12
CA GLY A 97 -22.20 -9.32 6.50
C GLY A 97 -21.47 -8.06 6.97
N THR A 98 -21.38 -7.86 8.27
CA THR A 98 -20.73 -6.70 8.87
C THR A 98 -19.59 -7.10 9.79
N LEU A 99 -18.64 -6.20 10.01
CA LEU A 99 -17.62 -6.39 11.04
C LEU A 99 -18.20 -6.02 12.40
N THR A 100 -18.45 -7.02 13.25
CA THR A 100 -19.03 -6.81 14.58
C THR A 100 -18.10 -5.98 15.48
N PRO A 101 -18.63 -5.02 16.27
CA PRO A 101 -17.83 -4.32 17.29
C PRO A 101 -17.17 -5.25 18.32
N LEU A 102 -17.74 -6.44 18.56
CA LEU A 102 -17.21 -7.41 19.51
C LEU A 102 -15.86 -8.03 19.07
N ILE A 103 -15.44 -7.83 17.81
CA ILE A 103 -14.09 -8.22 17.36
C ILE A 103 -13.00 -7.61 18.25
N SER A 104 -13.28 -6.47 18.87
CA SER A 104 -12.39 -5.77 19.79
C SER A 104 -12.02 -6.56 21.05
N GLN A 105 -12.76 -7.61 21.38
CA GLN A 105 -12.45 -8.49 22.50
C GLN A 105 -11.27 -9.43 22.26
N LEU A 106 -10.86 -9.60 20.99
CA LEU A 106 -9.69 -10.40 20.62
C LEU A 106 -8.38 -9.65 20.89
N THR A 107 -8.13 -9.29 22.14
CA THR A 107 -7.05 -8.37 22.51
C THR A 107 -5.64 -8.87 22.23
N GLN A 108 -5.45 -10.16 21.95
CA GLN A 108 -4.16 -10.73 21.52
C GLN A 108 -4.03 -10.83 19.99
N LEU A 109 -5.01 -10.31 19.24
CA LEU A 109 -4.99 -10.37 17.79
C LEU A 109 -3.84 -9.52 17.23
N THR A 110 -2.98 -10.13 16.43
CA THR A 110 -1.89 -9.49 15.69
C THR A 110 -2.21 -9.32 14.21
N THR A 111 -3.05 -10.20 13.65
CA THR A 111 -3.47 -10.16 12.25
C THR A 111 -4.97 -10.32 12.13
N LEU A 112 -5.60 -9.37 11.44
CA LEU A 112 -6.99 -9.46 11.00
C LEU A 112 -7.01 -9.27 9.48
N ASP A 113 -7.19 -10.35 8.75
CA ASP A 113 -7.31 -10.37 7.30
C ASP A 113 -8.68 -10.92 6.89
N LEU A 114 -9.50 -10.03 6.31
CA LEU A 114 -10.85 -10.31 5.83
C LEU A 114 -10.99 -9.96 4.35
N ALA A 115 -9.88 -9.91 3.61
CA ALA A 115 -9.83 -9.45 2.23
C ALA A 115 -10.72 -10.27 1.30
N GLU A 116 -11.10 -9.65 0.17
CA GLU A 116 -11.75 -10.29 -0.97
C GLU A 116 -13.07 -10.99 -0.61
N ASN A 117 -13.95 -10.25 0.11
CA ASN A 117 -15.27 -10.70 0.51
C ASN A 117 -16.34 -9.64 0.18
N ASN A 118 -17.57 -9.83 0.63
CA ASN A 118 -18.67 -8.89 0.45
C ASN A 118 -19.11 -8.26 1.78
N LEU A 119 -18.15 -8.03 2.69
CA LEU A 119 -18.42 -7.38 3.96
C LEU A 119 -18.77 -5.91 3.74
N PHE A 120 -19.75 -5.39 4.49
CA PHE A 120 -20.23 -4.03 4.29
C PHE A 120 -20.47 -3.29 5.62
N GLY A 121 -20.92 -2.04 5.53
CA GLY A 121 -21.15 -1.18 6.69
C GLY A 121 -19.87 -0.48 7.16
N PRO A 122 -19.92 0.23 8.29
CA PRO A 122 -18.78 0.97 8.81
C PRO A 122 -17.73 0.04 9.45
N ILE A 123 -16.47 0.48 9.42
CA ILE A 123 -15.42 -0.10 10.28
C ILE A 123 -15.72 0.35 11.72
N PRO A 124 -15.93 -0.57 12.68
CA PRO A 124 -16.27 -0.19 14.04
C PRO A 124 -15.12 0.53 14.74
N SER A 125 -15.40 1.64 15.41
CA SER A 125 -14.38 2.41 16.15
C SER A 125 -13.70 1.60 17.25
N SER A 126 -14.40 0.62 17.83
CA SER A 126 -13.87 -0.30 18.85
C SER A 126 -12.72 -1.17 18.34
N ILE A 127 -12.48 -1.26 17.03
CA ILE A 127 -11.34 -2.02 16.47
C ILE A 127 -9.99 -1.54 17.05
N SER A 128 -9.91 -0.29 17.46
CA SER A 128 -8.73 0.31 18.10
C SER A 128 -8.35 -0.32 19.45
N SER A 129 -9.24 -1.09 20.07
CA SER A 129 -8.93 -1.85 21.30
C SER A 129 -8.02 -3.06 21.04
N LEU A 130 -7.79 -3.42 19.77
CA LEU A 130 -6.84 -4.47 19.36
C LEU A 130 -5.40 -3.93 19.44
N SER A 131 -4.90 -3.69 20.66
CA SER A 131 -3.62 -3.01 20.90
C SER A 131 -2.39 -3.71 20.30
N ASN A 132 -2.47 -5.03 20.11
CA ASN A 132 -1.40 -5.86 19.56
C ASN A 132 -1.48 -5.99 18.03
N LEU A 133 -2.49 -5.39 17.38
CA LEU A 133 -2.70 -5.55 15.94
C LEU A 133 -1.52 -4.96 15.15
N GLN A 134 -0.93 -5.80 14.31
CA GLN A 134 0.18 -5.46 13.42
C GLN A 134 -0.26 -5.37 11.96
N THR A 135 -1.23 -6.19 11.56
CA THR A 135 -1.76 -6.20 10.20
C THR A 135 -3.27 -6.14 10.23
N LEU A 136 -3.83 -5.15 9.52
CA LEU A 136 -5.25 -5.01 9.27
C LEU A 136 -5.49 -4.95 7.77
N THR A 137 -6.09 -6.00 7.21
CA THR A 137 -6.43 -6.11 5.80
C THR A 137 -7.93 -6.30 5.64
N LEU A 138 -8.59 -5.27 5.11
CA LEU A 138 -10.02 -5.28 4.78
C LEU A 138 -10.26 -5.01 3.28
N ARG A 139 -9.22 -5.11 2.45
CA ARG A 139 -9.26 -4.79 1.02
C ARG A 139 -10.32 -5.60 0.27
N SER A 140 -10.79 -5.06 -0.84
CA SER A 140 -11.74 -5.73 -1.75
C SER A 140 -12.99 -6.23 -1.01
N ASN A 141 -13.67 -5.28 -0.37
CA ASN A 141 -14.94 -5.46 0.33
C ASN A 141 -15.90 -4.30 -0.03
N SER A 142 -16.98 -4.17 0.71
CA SER A 142 -17.98 -3.09 0.55
C SER A 142 -18.08 -2.21 1.81
N PHE A 143 -16.99 -2.09 2.59
CA PHE A 143 -16.98 -1.20 3.75
C PHE A 143 -17.24 0.25 3.35
N SER A 144 -18.01 0.97 4.16
CA SER A 144 -18.47 2.33 3.87
C SER A 144 -18.39 3.24 5.11
N GLY A 145 -18.71 4.51 4.94
CA GLY A 145 -18.53 5.51 5.99
C GLY A 145 -17.08 6.00 6.06
N THR A 146 -16.73 6.65 7.17
CA THR A 146 -15.40 7.22 7.36
C THR A 146 -14.41 6.22 7.94
N ILE A 147 -13.12 6.42 7.69
CA ILE A 147 -12.06 5.75 8.45
C ILE A 147 -12.15 6.27 9.90
N PRO A 148 -12.41 5.41 10.90
CA PRO A 148 -12.56 5.88 12.27
C PRO A 148 -11.28 6.53 12.78
N SER A 149 -11.37 7.71 13.37
CA SER A 149 -10.19 8.40 13.94
C SER A 149 -9.47 7.57 15.01
N SER A 150 -10.19 6.69 15.69
CA SER A 150 -9.62 5.76 16.66
C SER A 150 -8.55 4.82 16.06
N ILE A 151 -8.54 4.59 14.75
CA ILE A 151 -7.51 3.79 14.07
C ILE A 151 -6.09 4.36 14.31
N THR A 152 -5.99 5.67 14.53
CA THR A 152 -4.70 6.34 14.76
C THR A 152 -4.13 6.07 16.15
N THR A 153 -4.85 5.37 17.02
CA THR A 153 -4.37 5.01 18.37
C THR A 153 -3.63 3.67 18.41
N PHE A 154 -3.60 2.91 17.32
CA PHE A 154 -2.82 1.69 17.24
C PHE A 154 -1.33 1.95 17.50
N LYS A 155 -0.73 1.11 18.34
CA LYS A 155 0.69 1.23 18.73
C LYS A 155 1.61 0.25 17.99
N SER A 156 1.05 -0.85 17.50
CA SER A 156 1.81 -1.96 16.90
C SER A 156 1.55 -2.12 15.41
N LEU A 157 0.63 -1.34 14.82
CA LEU A 157 0.20 -1.51 13.43
C LEU A 157 1.34 -1.22 12.45
N GLN A 158 1.66 -2.19 11.62
CA GLN A 158 2.71 -2.14 10.59
C GLN A 158 2.14 -2.07 9.17
N ALA A 159 1.00 -2.72 8.93
CA ALA A 159 0.32 -2.71 7.65
C ALA A 159 -1.18 -2.42 7.81
N LEU A 160 -1.68 -1.45 7.05
CA LEU A 160 -3.09 -1.08 6.96
C LEU A 160 -3.49 -1.09 5.48
N ASP A 161 -4.30 -2.07 5.10
CA ASP A 161 -4.84 -2.20 3.75
C ASP A 161 -6.37 -2.15 3.79
N LEU A 162 -6.92 -1.03 3.34
CA LEU A 162 -8.36 -0.77 3.21
C LEU A 162 -8.75 -0.54 1.74
N ALA A 163 -7.90 -0.92 0.79
CA ALA A 163 -8.10 -0.66 -0.63
C ALA A 163 -9.36 -1.34 -1.17
N HIS A 164 -9.90 -0.81 -2.28
CA HIS A 164 -11.07 -1.37 -2.95
C HIS A 164 -12.27 -1.53 -2.02
N ASN A 165 -12.74 -0.39 -1.47
CA ASN A 165 -13.92 -0.28 -0.63
C ASN A 165 -14.77 0.94 -1.03
N SER A 166 -15.74 1.29 -0.22
CA SER A 166 -16.58 2.50 -0.39
C SER A 166 -16.37 3.51 0.74
N LEU A 167 -15.17 3.54 1.35
CA LEU A 167 -14.84 4.46 2.43
C LEU A 167 -14.81 5.90 1.93
N SER A 168 -15.31 6.84 2.73
CA SER A 168 -15.51 8.23 2.34
C SER A 168 -15.06 9.19 3.44
N GLY A 169 -15.18 10.50 3.19
CA GLY A 169 -14.76 11.53 4.12
C GLY A 169 -13.25 11.77 4.11
N TYR A 170 -12.75 12.38 5.17
CA TYR A 170 -11.36 12.82 5.27
C TYR A 170 -10.46 11.74 5.87
N LEU A 171 -9.18 11.77 5.50
CA LEU A 171 -8.16 11.04 6.24
C LEU A 171 -8.07 11.59 7.67
N PRO A 172 -7.95 10.72 8.71
CA PRO A 172 -7.81 11.20 10.09
C PRO A 172 -6.58 12.11 10.25
N ASN A 173 -6.75 13.27 10.88
CA ASN A 173 -5.68 14.26 11.06
C ASN A 173 -4.50 13.73 11.90
N SER A 174 -4.73 12.72 12.74
CA SER A 174 -3.72 12.12 13.64
C SER A 174 -2.97 10.94 13.02
N MET A 175 -3.00 10.77 11.68
CA MET A 175 -2.31 9.64 11.00
C MET A 175 -0.83 9.52 11.40
N ASN A 176 -0.17 10.63 11.64
CA ASN A 176 1.23 10.67 12.07
C ASN A 176 1.51 9.99 13.44
N SER A 177 0.48 9.66 14.22
CA SER A 177 0.60 8.89 15.46
C SER A 177 0.92 7.41 15.23
N LEU A 178 0.69 6.91 14.03
CA LEU A 178 0.97 5.53 13.64
C LEU A 178 2.48 5.33 13.36
N THR A 179 3.30 5.48 14.37
CA THR A 179 4.76 5.49 14.21
C THR A 179 5.37 4.15 13.81
N THR A 180 4.65 3.06 13.97
CA THR A 180 5.06 1.70 13.55
C THR A 180 4.64 1.34 12.14
N LEU A 181 3.75 2.15 11.52
CA LEU A 181 3.18 1.85 10.22
C LEU A 181 4.24 1.94 9.11
N ARG A 182 4.33 0.89 8.29
CA ARG A 182 5.24 0.73 7.17
C ARG A 182 4.52 0.77 5.82
N ARG A 183 3.30 0.23 5.77
CA ARG A 183 2.49 0.15 4.55
C ARG A 183 1.11 0.72 4.82
N LEU A 184 0.69 1.62 3.95
CA LEU A 184 -0.64 2.23 3.97
C LEU A 184 -1.23 2.14 2.56
N ASP A 185 -2.26 1.32 2.39
CA ASP A 185 -3.04 1.28 1.15
C ASP A 185 -4.51 1.61 1.41
N LEU A 186 -4.94 2.73 0.86
CA LEU A 186 -6.31 3.23 0.91
C LEU A 186 -6.88 3.44 -0.50
N SER A 187 -6.25 2.84 -1.51
CA SER A 187 -6.58 3.03 -2.93
C SER A 187 -8.00 2.57 -3.26
N PHE A 188 -8.58 3.13 -4.32
CA PHE A 188 -9.91 2.73 -4.80
C PHE A 188 -10.99 2.85 -3.71
N ASN A 189 -11.14 4.07 -3.18
CA ASN A 189 -12.17 4.47 -2.23
C ASN A 189 -12.83 5.79 -2.66
N LYS A 190 -13.57 6.44 -1.76
CA LYS A 190 -14.24 7.73 -1.99
C LYS A 190 -13.72 8.80 -1.03
N LEU A 191 -12.44 8.71 -0.64
CA LEU A 191 -11.83 9.62 0.32
C LEU A 191 -11.64 11.01 -0.31
N THR A 192 -11.81 12.05 0.50
CA THR A 192 -11.81 13.46 0.08
C THR A 192 -10.87 14.31 0.93
N GLY A 193 -10.70 15.57 0.55
CA GLY A 193 -9.91 16.56 1.29
C GLY A 193 -8.41 16.46 1.01
N SER A 194 -7.62 17.11 1.84
CA SER A 194 -6.17 17.16 1.69
C SER A 194 -5.46 16.03 2.43
N ILE A 195 -4.24 15.75 2.01
CA ILE A 195 -3.36 14.77 2.67
C ILE A 195 -2.88 15.39 4.00
N PRO A 196 -3.24 14.81 5.16
CA PRO A 196 -2.77 15.29 6.47
C PRO A 196 -1.28 14.93 6.68
N LYS A 197 -0.74 15.23 7.86
CA LYS A 197 0.57 14.70 8.27
C LYS A 197 0.51 13.18 8.37
N LEU A 198 1.35 12.51 7.59
CA LEU A 198 1.36 11.05 7.43
C LEU A 198 2.31 10.37 8.44
N PRO A 199 2.20 9.04 8.62
CA PRO A 199 3.11 8.26 9.46
C PRO A 199 4.56 8.38 8.99
N PRO A 200 5.53 8.70 9.88
CA PRO A 200 6.88 9.06 9.45
C PRO A 200 7.73 7.88 8.97
N ASN A 201 7.35 6.65 9.31
CA ASN A 201 8.12 5.44 9.01
C ASN A 201 7.54 4.62 7.84
N LEU A 202 6.65 5.22 7.02
CA LEU A 202 6.14 4.56 5.83
C LEU A 202 7.27 4.21 4.86
N LEU A 203 7.17 3.02 4.30
CA LEU A 203 7.90 2.53 3.12
C LEU A 203 7.04 2.70 1.86
N GLU A 204 5.75 2.41 1.99
CA GLU A 204 4.79 2.41 0.89
C GLU A 204 3.55 3.22 1.27
N LEU A 205 3.18 4.14 0.40
CA LEU A 205 1.98 4.97 0.48
C LEU A 205 1.17 4.84 -0.80
N ALA A 206 0.01 4.22 -0.74
CA ALA A 206 -0.93 4.11 -1.84
C ALA A 206 -2.30 4.68 -1.44
N ILE A 207 -2.72 5.75 -2.12
CA ILE A 207 -4.05 6.36 -1.95
C ILE A 207 -4.62 6.69 -3.34
N LYS A 208 -4.26 5.89 -4.34
CA LYS A 208 -4.69 6.00 -5.73
C LYS A 208 -6.21 5.87 -5.86
N ALA A 209 -6.79 6.47 -6.89
CA ALA A 209 -8.21 6.37 -7.23
C ALA A 209 -9.12 6.72 -6.04
N ASN A 210 -9.04 7.99 -5.63
CA ASN A 210 -9.86 8.63 -4.61
C ASN A 210 -10.29 10.03 -5.09
N SER A 211 -10.79 10.87 -4.20
CA SER A 211 -11.16 12.27 -4.49
C SER A 211 -10.35 13.27 -3.64
N LEU A 212 -9.09 12.92 -3.32
CA LEU A 212 -8.21 13.81 -2.56
C LEU A 212 -7.88 15.07 -3.37
N SER A 213 -7.77 16.19 -2.69
CA SER A 213 -7.60 17.50 -3.32
C SER A 213 -6.57 18.38 -2.59
N GLY A 214 -6.26 19.54 -3.17
CA GLY A 214 -5.25 20.45 -2.62
C GLY A 214 -3.83 20.07 -3.02
N PRO A 215 -2.84 20.88 -2.61
CA PRO A 215 -1.43 20.67 -2.96
C PRO A 215 -0.79 19.61 -2.08
N LEU A 216 0.31 19.01 -2.57
CA LEU A 216 1.22 18.26 -1.72
C LEU A 216 1.93 19.22 -0.76
N GLN A 217 1.76 19.03 0.53
CA GLN A 217 2.34 19.89 1.54
C GLN A 217 3.58 19.22 2.15
N LYS A 218 4.68 19.97 2.27
CA LYS A 218 5.94 19.46 2.84
C LYS A 218 5.75 18.87 4.22
N GLN A 219 4.92 19.51 5.05
CA GLN A 219 4.61 19.04 6.39
C GLN A 219 3.88 17.68 6.43
N SER A 220 3.16 17.32 5.37
CA SER A 220 2.50 16.01 5.28
C SER A 220 3.49 14.85 5.17
N PHE A 221 4.68 15.10 4.62
CA PHE A 221 5.75 14.13 4.38
C PHE A 221 6.96 14.36 5.29
N GLU A 222 6.83 15.20 6.31
CA GLU A 222 7.92 15.53 7.20
C GLU A 222 8.43 14.31 7.99
N GLY A 223 9.75 14.11 7.98
CA GLY A 223 10.40 13.01 8.70
C GLY A 223 10.44 11.68 7.96
N MET A 224 9.85 11.59 6.77
CA MET A 224 9.83 10.35 5.97
C MET A 224 11.20 10.07 5.36
N LYS A 225 12.01 9.29 6.04
CA LYS A 225 13.36 8.92 5.58
C LYS A 225 13.39 7.61 4.79
N GLN A 226 12.35 6.78 4.91
CA GLN A 226 12.31 5.42 4.35
C GLN A 226 11.26 5.25 3.25
N LEU A 227 10.54 6.32 2.88
CA LEU A 227 9.47 6.24 1.88
C LEU A 227 10.06 5.93 0.50
N GLU A 228 9.70 4.79 -0.04
CA GLU A 228 10.19 4.27 -1.32
C GLU A 228 9.15 4.41 -2.42
N VAL A 229 7.88 4.11 -2.11
CA VAL A 229 6.81 4.06 -3.09
C VAL A 229 5.69 5.03 -2.72
N VAL A 230 5.29 5.87 -3.68
CA VAL A 230 4.17 6.82 -3.55
C VAL A 230 3.23 6.67 -4.75
N GLU A 231 2.02 6.20 -4.50
CA GLU A 231 0.94 6.08 -5.48
C GLU A 231 -0.24 6.97 -5.09
N LEU A 232 -0.34 8.14 -5.72
CA LEU A 232 -1.38 9.14 -5.53
C LEU A 232 -2.14 9.46 -6.82
N SER A 233 -1.97 8.63 -7.85
CA SER A 233 -2.64 8.81 -9.13
C SER A 233 -4.17 8.74 -9.01
N GLU A 234 -4.87 9.27 -10.02
CA GLU A 234 -6.34 9.24 -10.08
C GLU A 234 -6.98 9.92 -8.86
N ASN A 235 -6.59 11.19 -8.62
CA ASN A 235 -7.14 12.05 -7.57
C ASN A 235 -7.41 13.46 -8.14
N ALA A 236 -7.78 14.42 -7.28
CA ALA A 236 -7.97 15.82 -7.64
C ALA A 236 -6.88 16.74 -7.04
N LEU A 237 -5.65 16.23 -6.86
CA LEU A 237 -4.53 16.96 -6.30
C LEU A 237 -4.10 18.11 -7.24
N THR A 238 -3.69 19.25 -6.65
CA THR A 238 -3.49 20.51 -7.37
C THR A 238 -2.12 21.12 -7.06
N GLY A 239 -1.86 22.29 -7.67
CA GLY A 239 -0.67 23.09 -7.38
C GLY A 239 0.59 22.60 -8.08
N THR A 240 1.73 22.93 -7.52
CA THR A 240 3.04 22.52 -8.02
C THR A 240 3.62 21.40 -7.17
N VAL A 241 4.12 20.37 -7.81
CA VAL A 241 4.96 19.37 -7.13
C VAL A 241 6.33 19.98 -6.96
N GLU A 242 6.64 20.37 -5.73
CA GLU A 242 7.89 21.10 -5.42
C GLU A 242 9.08 20.17 -5.27
N SER A 243 10.28 20.71 -5.43
CA SER A 243 11.52 19.95 -5.47
C SER A 243 11.85 19.16 -4.21
N TRP A 244 11.39 19.61 -3.02
CA TRP A 244 11.59 18.88 -1.76
C TRP A 244 11.04 17.46 -1.82
N PHE A 245 9.94 17.24 -2.58
CA PHE A 245 9.30 15.93 -2.70
C PHE A 245 10.22 14.89 -3.36
N PHE A 246 10.91 15.29 -4.44
CA PHE A 246 11.84 14.41 -5.16
C PHE A 246 13.20 14.25 -4.44
N LEU A 247 13.43 15.01 -3.37
CA LEU A 247 14.61 14.92 -2.51
C LEU A 247 14.37 14.05 -1.27
N LEU A 248 13.23 13.39 -1.15
CA LEU A 248 13.00 12.37 -0.12
C LEU A 248 14.04 11.25 -0.30
N PRO A 249 14.77 10.87 0.77
CA PRO A 249 16.07 10.18 0.61
C PRO A 249 15.98 8.77 0.05
N SER A 250 14.86 8.06 0.24
CA SER A 250 14.69 6.67 -0.22
C SER A 250 13.73 6.53 -1.39
N LEU A 251 13.22 7.64 -1.94
CA LEU A 251 12.15 7.63 -2.93
C LEU A 251 12.59 6.93 -4.23
N GLN A 252 11.86 5.89 -4.63
CA GLN A 252 12.15 5.07 -5.80
C GLN A 252 11.07 5.14 -6.86
N GLN A 253 9.80 5.11 -6.47
CA GLN A 253 8.68 5.09 -7.39
C GLN A 253 7.64 6.14 -7.00
N VAL A 254 7.25 6.95 -7.99
CA VAL A 254 6.27 8.03 -7.83
C VAL A 254 5.25 7.94 -8.94
N ASP A 255 3.99 7.72 -8.59
CA ASP A 255 2.86 7.84 -9.49
C ASP A 255 1.91 8.95 -9.03
N LEU A 256 1.91 10.06 -9.77
CA LEU A 256 1.05 11.24 -9.59
C LEU A 256 0.15 11.48 -10.82
N ALA A 257 0.01 10.50 -11.70
CA ALA A 257 -0.77 10.62 -12.93
C ALA A 257 -2.25 10.88 -12.65
N ASN A 258 -2.96 11.37 -13.66
CA ASN A 258 -4.40 11.63 -13.55
C ASN A 258 -4.77 12.48 -12.33
N ASN A 259 -4.13 13.65 -12.22
CA ASN A 259 -4.42 14.67 -11.21
C ASN A 259 -4.60 16.04 -11.89
N THR A 260 -4.57 17.11 -11.13
CA THR A 260 -4.71 18.47 -11.67
C THR A 260 -3.50 19.36 -11.34
N PHE A 261 -2.31 18.76 -11.18
CA PHE A 261 -1.08 19.51 -10.97
C PHE A 261 -0.80 20.47 -12.12
N THR A 262 -0.39 21.69 -11.79
CA THR A 262 -0.13 22.77 -12.76
C THR A 262 1.34 23.06 -13.00
N GLY A 263 2.23 22.55 -12.13
CA GLY A 263 3.66 22.72 -12.22
C GLY A 263 4.44 21.56 -11.59
N VAL A 264 5.69 21.46 -11.94
CA VAL A 264 6.66 20.55 -11.34
C VAL A 264 8.01 21.21 -11.26
N GLN A 265 8.67 21.12 -10.12
CA GLN A 265 10.02 21.61 -9.87
C GLN A 265 10.92 20.44 -9.49
N ILE A 266 11.98 20.24 -10.24
CA ILE A 266 12.96 19.18 -10.01
C ILE A 266 14.31 19.82 -9.72
N SER A 267 14.86 19.58 -8.55
CA SER A 267 16.25 19.92 -8.22
C SER A 267 17.17 18.77 -8.63
N ARG A 268 18.43 19.07 -8.88
CA ARG A 268 19.44 18.00 -9.02
C ARG A 268 19.53 17.24 -7.70
N PRO A 269 19.70 15.90 -7.74
CA PRO A 269 19.98 15.13 -6.54
C PRO A 269 21.23 15.70 -5.85
N LEU A 270 21.21 15.72 -4.53
CA LEU A 270 22.41 16.09 -3.77
C LEU A 270 23.46 15.03 -4.06
N ALA A 271 24.57 15.43 -4.69
CA ALA A 271 25.73 14.56 -4.81
C ALA A 271 26.22 14.25 -3.40
N ALA A 272 26.33 12.94 -3.07
CA ALA A 272 26.98 12.57 -1.83
C ALA A 272 28.38 13.14 -1.80
N ARG A 273 28.80 13.70 -0.68
CA ARG A 273 30.19 14.06 -0.41
C ARG A 273 31.02 12.79 -0.38
N GLU A 274 31.28 12.08 -1.36
CA GLU A 274 32.06 10.85 -1.55
C GLU A 274 31.35 9.88 -2.53
N GLY A 275 31.19 10.32 -3.78
CA GLY A 275 31.15 9.37 -4.92
C GLY A 275 29.87 8.56 -5.19
N SER A 276 28.81 8.64 -4.39
CA SER A 276 27.54 8.01 -4.71
C SER A 276 26.43 9.05 -4.92
N SER A 277 25.74 8.98 -6.03
CA SER A 277 24.53 9.81 -6.24
C SER A 277 23.42 9.28 -5.33
N ASN A 278 22.93 10.13 -4.44
CA ASN A 278 21.95 9.74 -3.41
C ASN A 278 20.50 9.73 -3.89
N SER A 279 20.23 9.60 -5.18
CA SER A 279 18.86 9.45 -5.65
C SER A 279 18.59 8.05 -6.16
N ASN A 280 17.63 7.40 -5.53
CA ASN A 280 17.15 6.06 -5.89
C ASN A 280 15.92 6.12 -6.81
N LEU A 281 15.55 7.30 -7.34
CA LEU A 281 14.35 7.44 -8.16
C LEU A 281 14.49 6.65 -9.46
N VAL A 282 13.69 5.61 -9.59
CA VAL A 282 13.66 4.66 -10.71
C VAL A 282 12.49 4.95 -11.65
N ALA A 283 11.35 5.34 -11.10
CA ALA A 283 10.13 5.55 -11.85
C ALA A 283 9.41 6.83 -11.45
N LEU A 284 9.06 7.66 -12.43
CA LEU A 284 8.28 8.87 -12.25
C LEU A 284 7.15 8.94 -13.28
N ASN A 285 5.91 8.98 -12.80
CA ASN A 285 4.73 9.19 -13.62
C ASN A 285 4.00 10.48 -13.20
N LEU A 286 4.00 11.46 -14.08
CA LEU A 286 3.29 12.74 -13.98
C LEU A 286 2.30 12.93 -15.14
N GLY A 287 1.98 11.85 -15.84
CA GLY A 287 1.10 11.90 -17.01
C GLY A 287 -0.32 12.34 -16.67
N PHE A 288 -1.05 12.86 -17.66
CA PHE A 288 -2.45 13.25 -17.50
C PHE A 288 -2.67 14.26 -16.36
N ASN A 289 -1.93 15.38 -16.44
CA ASN A 289 -2.03 16.49 -15.53
C ASN A 289 -2.24 17.81 -16.31
N ARG A 290 -2.09 18.94 -15.65
CA ARG A 290 -2.17 20.29 -16.27
C ARG A 290 -0.85 21.03 -16.21
N ILE A 291 0.26 20.31 -16.16
CA ILE A 291 1.61 20.86 -15.97
C ILE A 291 1.97 21.72 -17.17
N ARG A 292 2.44 22.95 -16.90
CA ARG A 292 2.80 23.96 -17.90
C ARG A 292 4.28 24.32 -17.77
N GLY A 293 4.79 25.00 -18.79
CA GLY A 293 6.21 25.43 -18.83
C GLY A 293 7.07 24.46 -19.61
N TYR A 294 8.29 24.27 -19.16
CA TYR A 294 9.29 23.42 -19.81
C TYR A 294 9.46 22.10 -19.08
N ALA A 295 9.85 21.06 -19.81
CA ALA A 295 10.22 19.80 -19.18
C ALA A 295 11.48 20.01 -18.30
N PRO A 296 11.52 19.45 -17.07
CA PRO A 296 12.62 19.66 -16.15
C PRO A 296 13.90 18.95 -16.60
N ALA A 297 14.87 19.68 -17.16
CA ALA A 297 16.16 19.12 -17.61
C ALA A 297 16.92 18.38 -16.48
N ASN A 298 16.74 18.82 -15.22
CA ASN A 298 17.37 18.19 -14.05
C ASN A 298 17.00 16.71 -13.84
N LEU A 299 15.93 16.18 -14.48
CA LEU A 299 15.63 14.75 -14.47
C LEU A 299 16.77 13.93 -15.12
N GLY A 300 17.53 14.50 -16.05
CA GLY A 300 18.73 13.87 -16.61
C GLY A 300 19.84 13.59 -15.60
N ALA A 301 19.80 14.22 -14.43
CA ALA A 301 20.76 13.99 -13.35
C ALA A 301 20.38 12.83 -12.39
N TYR A 302 19.28 12.11 -12.64
CA TYR A 302 18.84 10.99 -11.83
C TYR A 302 19.33 9.66 -12.45
N PRO A 303 20.41 9.07 -11.94
CA PRO A 303 21.12 8.00 -12.65
C PRO A 303 20.38 6.67 -12.69
N ALA A 304 19.45 6.44 -11.78
CA ALA A 304 18.64 5.23 -11.72
C ALA A 304 17.32 5.33 -12.50
N LEU A 305 16.97 6.52 -13.03
CA LEU A 305 15.67 6.76 -13.66
C LEU A 305 15.53 5.92 -14.94
N SER A 306 14.60 4.97 -14.90
CA SER A 306 14.36 4.01 -15.98
C SER A 306 12.97 4.14 -16.63
N PHE A 307 12.04 4.75 -15.89
CA PHE A 307 10.69 5.06 -16.36
C PHE A 307 10.38 6.52 -16.13
N LEU A 308 10.04 7.25 -17.18
CA LEU A 308 9.55 8.63 -17.11
C LEU A 308 8.31 8.79 -17.98
N SER A 309 7.23 9.23 -17.37
CA SER A 309 6.02 9.64 -18.07
C SER A 309 5.60 11.04 -17.63
N ILE A 310 5.61 12.00 -18.56
CA ILE A 310 5.05 13.34 -18.43
C ILE A 310 4.03 13.61 -19.54
N ARG A 311 3.50 12.53 -20.12
CA ARG A 311 2.55 12.56 -21.24
C ARG A 311 1.27 13.32 -20.89
N TYR A 312 0.57 13.80 -21.91
CA TYR A 312 -0.72 14.49 -21.76
C TYR A 312 -0.72 15.56 -20.68
N ASN A 313 0.17 16.55 -20.91
CA ASN A 313 0.27 17.80 -20.13
C ASN A 313 0.26 19.01 -21.08
N ALA A 314 0.61 20.18 -20.60
CA ALA A 314 0.73 21.39 -21.41
C ALA A 314 2.17 21.92 -21.47
N LEU A 315 3.14 21.00 -21.49
CA LEU A 315 4.56 21.31 -21.56
C LEU A 315 4.96 21.79 -22.96
N ARG A 316 5.95 22.68 -23.02
CA ARG A 316 6.40 23.39 -24.23
C ARG A 316 7.92 23.41 -24.31
N GLY A 317 8.43 24.00 -25.41
CA GLY A 317 9.87 24.10 -25.66
C GLY A 317 10.47 22.83 -26.22
N ALA A 318 11.78 22.75 -26.23
CA ALA A 318 12.47 21.54 -26.68
C ALA A 318 12.44 20.43 -25.63
N ILE A 319 12.52 19.20 -26.08
CA ILE A 319 12.82 18.06 -25.19
C ILE A 319 14.26 18.23 -24.69
N PRO A 320 14.51 18.20 -23.38
CA PRO A 320 15.86 18.35 -22.83
C PRO A 320 16.82 17.32 -23.40
N LEU A 321 18.01 17.79 -23.82
CA LEU A 321 19.06 16.91 -24.38
C LEU A 321 19.52 15.85 -23.37
N GLU A 322 19.47 16.20 -22.10
CA GLU A 322 19.82 15.35 -20.97
C GLU A 322 18.99 14.04 -20.94
N TYR A 323 17.76 14.05 -21.48
CA TYR A 323 16.92 12.85 -21.53
C TYR A 323 17.49 11.78 -22.45
N GLY A 324 18.15 12.17 -23.53
CA GLY A 324 18.87 11.27 -24.41
C GLY A 324 20.18 10.70 -23.83
N GLN A 325 20.62 11.23 -22.69
CA GLN A 325 21.85 10.84 -22.01
C GLN A 325 21.61 9.90 -20.81
N ILE A 326 20.36 9.68 -20.41
CA ILE A 326 20.01 8.82 -19.26
C ILE A 326 20.24 7.34 -19.66
N LYS A 327 21.38 6.79 -19.27
CA LYS A 327 21.77 5.41 -19.63
C LYS A 327 20.83 4.34 -19.07
N SER A 328 20.18 4.59 -17.94
CA SER A 328 19.21 3.71 -17.29
C SER A 328 17.82 3.74 -17.93
N MET A 329 17.53 4.71 -18.81
CA MET A 329 16.20 4.90 -19.40
C MET A 329 15.76 3.69 -20.22
N LYS A 330 14.61 3.13 -19.88
CA LYS A 330 13.95 2.01 -20.59
C LYS A 330 12.63 2.43 -21.22
N ARG A 331 11.86 3.27 -20.52
CA ARG A 331 10.53 3.70 -20.98
C ARG A 331 10.36 5.21 -20.82
N LEU A 332 10.04 5.91 -21.91
CA LEU A 332 9.88 7.35 -21.96
C LEU A 332 8.59 7.75 -22.68
N PHE A 333 7.67 8.38 -21.98
CA PHE A 333 6.39 8.85 -22.50
C PHE A 333 6.28 10.36 -22.38
N LEU A 334 6.42 11.08 -23.48
CA LEU A 334 6.35 12.55 -23.59
C LEU A 334 5.18 13.00 -24.47
N ASP A 335 4.43 12.07 -25.04
CA ASP A 335 3.35 12.32 -25.99
C ASP A 335 2.23 13.18 -25.38
N GLY A 336 1.44 13.83 -26.27
CA GLY A 336 0.29 14.65 -25.83
C GLY A 336 0.69 15.97 -25.20
N ASN A 337 1.86 16.54 -25.52
CA ASN A 337 2.33 17.85 -25.09
C ASN A 337 2.48 18.82 -26.28
N PHE A 338 3.26 19.85 -26.13
CA PHE A 338 3.55 20.86 -27.17
C PHE A 338 5.06 21.03 -27.36
N PHE A 339 5.83 19.96 -27.26
CA PHE A 339 7.28 20.03 -27.51
C PHE A 339 7.57 20.37 -28.96
N VAL A 340 8.60 21.23 -29.19
CA VAL A 340 9.05 21.67 -30.51
C VAL A 340 10.53 21.30 -30.75
N GLY A 341 11.02 21.59 -31.95
CA GLY A 341 12.38 21.28 -32.35
C GLY A 341 12.58 19.80 -32.67
N LYS A 342 13.84 19.39 -32.79
CA LYS A 342 14.21 18.00 -33.04
C LYS A 342 14.28 17.22 -31.74
N PRO A 343 13.84 15.95 -31.72
CA PRO A 343 14.09 15.12 -30.55
C PRO A 343 15.60 14.92 -30.31
N PRO A 344 16.05 14.72 -29.06
CA PRO A 344 17.43 14.39 -28.76
C PRO A 344 17.88 13.15 -29.52
N VAL A 345 19.07 13.21 -30.13
CA VAL A 345 19.62 12.16 -31.00
C VAL A 345 19.66 10.82 -30.28
N GLY A 346 20.13 10.78 -29.04
CA GLY A 346 20.21 9.55 -28.23
C GLY A 346 18.87 8.87 -27.91
N LEU A 347 17.72 9.48 -28.25
CA LEU A 347 16.41 8.86 -28.11
C LEU A 347 15.91 8.20 -29.40
N VAL A 348 16.36 8.71 -30.59
CA VAL A 348 15.75 8.32 -31.88
C VAL A 348 16.73 7.63 -32.82
N GLU A 349 18.00 7.46 -32.39
CA GLU A 349 18.98 6.69 -33.16
C GLU A 349 18.59 5.22 -33.30
N ALA A 350 18.99 4.63 -34.42
CA ALA A 350 18.79 3.20 -34.67
C ALA A 350 19.50 2.37 -33.56
N GLY A 351 18.78 1.46 -32.95
CA GLY A 351 19.32 0.58 -31.91
C GLY A 351 19.14 1.10 -30.46
N THR A 352 18.47 2.25 -30.23
CA THR A 352 18.12 2.65 -28.86
C THR A 352 17.14 1.66 -28.25
N ALA A 353 17.45 1.20 -27.02
CA ALA A 353 16.61 0.27 -26.28
C ALA A 353 15.45 0.97 -25.54
N VAL A 354 15.24 2.27 -25.76
CA VAL A 354 14.17 3.05 -25.10
C VAL A 354 12.86 2.80 -25.83
N SER A 355 11.86 2.36 -25.10
CA SER A 355 10.46 2.26 -25.57
C SER A 355 9.63 3.45 -25.07
N GLY A 356 8.50 3.74 -25.73
CA GLY A 356 7.62 4.82 -25.28
C GLY A 356 7.00 5.60 -26.42
N SER A 357 6.79 6.92 -26.23
CA SER A 357 6.18 7.78 -27.22
C SER A 357 6.62 9.25 -27.08
N LEU A 358 6.94 9.87 -28.22
CA LEU A 358 7.17 11.31 -28.42
C LEU A 358 6.09 11.92 -29.35
N GLY A 359 5.10 11.13 -29.74
CA GLY A 359 4.04 11.53 -30.68
C GLY A 359 3.11 12.59 -30.09
N ASP A 360 2.13 13.01 -30.90
CA ASP A 360 1.14 14.02 -30.47
C ASP A 360 1.78 15.25 -29.80
N ASN A 361 2.89 15.72 -30.37
CA ASN A 361 3.62 16.95 -30.01
C ASN A 361 3.71 17.88 -31.22
N CYS A 362 4.59 18.86 -31.18
CA CYS A 362 4.92 19.79 -32.27
C CYS A 362 6.37 19.59 -32.78
N LEU A 363 6.91 18.39 -32.67
CA LEU A 363 8.29 18.10 -33.03
C LEU A 363 8.51 18.21 -34.55
N GLN A 364 9.70 18.70 -34.91
CA GLN A 364 10.18 18.75 -36.29
C GLN A 364 11.09 17.54 -36.52
N ALA A 365 11.00 16.94 -37.73
CA ALA A 365 11.90 15.87 -38.14
C ALA A 365 11.99 14.69 -37.13
N CYS A 366 10.88 14.32 -36.50
CA CYS A 366 10.79 13.08 -35.76
C CYS A 366 10.78 11.92 -36.77
N PRO A 367 11.82 11.03 -36.79
CA PRO A 367 11.94 10.03 -37.84
C PRO A 367 10.78 9.04 -37.83
N GLY A 368 10.10 8.88 -38.98
CA GLY A 368 9.02 7.89 -39.12
C GLY A 368 9.46 6.44 -38.93
N SER A 369 10.75 6.19 -38.99
CA SER A 369 11.35 4.88 -38.70
C SER A 369 11.49 4.60 -37.17
N SER A 370 11.42 5.63 -36.34
CA SER A 370 11.49 5.48 -34.88
C SER A 370 10.10 5.21 -34.31
N GLN A 371 9.93 4.10 -33.59
CA GLN A 371 8.69 3.76 -32.89
C GLN A 371 8.30 4.83 -31.85
N LEU A 372 9.29 5.54 -31.28
CA LEU A 372 9.04 6.63 -30.34
C LEU A 372 8.29 7.81 -30.99
N CYS A 373 8.38 8.01 -32.31
CA CYS A 373 7.71 9.10 -33.00
C CYS A 373 6.21 8.83 -33.31
N SER A 374 5.68 7.69 -32.87
CA SER A 374 4.26 7.34 -32.96
C SER A 374 3.52 7.75 -31.67
N PRO A 375 2.26 8.19 -31.76
CA PRO A 375 1.49 8.57 -32.94
C PRO A 375 2.05 9.80 -33.68
N ALA A 376 1.41 10.19 -34.80
CA ALA A 376 1.79 11.36 -35.57
C ALA A 376 1.81 12.65 -34.72
N GLN A 377 2.61 13.63 -35.16
CA GLN A 377 2.70 14.94 -34.52
C GLN A 377 1.40 15.74 -34.71
N LYS A 378 1.14 16.70 -33.80
CA LYS A 378 -0.01 17.61 -33.91
C LYS A 378 -0.01 18.39 -35.22
N PRO A 379 -1.20 18.75 -35.76
CA PRO A 379 -1.31 19.63 -36.91
C PRO A 379 -0.64 20.98 -36.65
N SER A 380 0.01 21.55 -37.69
CA SER A 380 0.71 22.82 -37.59
C SER A 380 -0.17 23.97 -37.11
N SER A 381 -1.47 23.94 -37.38
CA SER A 381 -2.43 24.96 -36.88
C SER A 381 -2.53 24.92 -35.35
N VAL A 382 -2.62 23.73 -34.75
CA VAL A 382 -2.66 23.52 -33.30
C VAL A 382 -1.34 23.98 -32.66
N CYS A 383 -0.21 23.65 -33.26
CA CYS A 383 1.11 24.04 -32.78
C CYS A 383 1.27 25.58 -32.82
N LYS A 384 0.91 26.23 -33.94
CA LYS A 384 0.95 27.69 -34.07
C LYS A 384 0.07 28.37 -33.02
N GLN A 385 -1.11 27.84 -32.75
CA GLN A 385 -2.02 28.38 -31.72
C GLN A 385 -1.41 28.25 -30.32
N ALA A 386 -0.77 27.15 -30.00
CA ALA A 386 -0.14 26.91 -28.69
C ALA A 386 0.97 27.93 -28.39
N TYR A 387 1.66 28.46 -29.45
CA TYR A 387 2.75 29.43 -29.33
C TYR A 387 2.38 30.86 -29.66
N ARG A 388 1.09 31.18 -29.98
CA ARG A 388 0.65 32.56 -30.27
C ARG A 388 0.96 33.49 -29.10
N GLY A 389 1.64 34.62 -29.41
CA GLY A 389 2.00 35.67 -28.44
C GLY A 389 3.12 35.32 -27.48
N ARG A 390 3.91 34.29 -27.77
CA ARG A 390 5.11 33.91 -26.98
C ARG A 390 6.30 33.69 -27.92
N PRO A 391 7.54 34.00 -27.49
CA PRO A 391 8.71 33.65 -28.29
C PRO A 391 8.75 32.13 -28.51
N THR A 392 8.87 31.74 -29.77
CA THR A 392 9.29 30.36 -30.11
C THR A 392 10.74 30.20 -29.66
N PRO A 393 11.08 29.18 -28.89
CA PRO A 393 12.47 28.94 -28.48
C PRO A 393 13.37 28.65 -29.68
#